data_1dc11497ca913ef4a18fa7bfe436e8a6
#
_entry.id   1dc11497ca913ef4a18fa7bfe436e8a6
#
_cell.length_a   1.000
_cell.length_b   1.000
_cell.length_c   1.000
_cell.angle_alpha   90.00
_cell.angle_beta   90.00
_cell.angle_gamma   90.00
#
_symmetry.space_group_name_H-M   'P 1'
#
loop_
_entity.id
_entity.type
_entity.pdbx_description
1 polymer ?
#
loop_
_entity_poly.entity_id
_entity_poly.type
_entity_poly.pdbx_seq_one_letter_code
_entity_poly.pdbx_strand_id
1 'polypeptide(L)'
;FRYGAGLSYGKTEGVMKGSDREVMNGNIRLIYRKGKLSFTNNLNINYSKADREPVAFSEFAKANPYFRKYDENGELKKILFQNYAATYYNPLYDMNQTNFEETKTTGFTNNFEVDWRVIDELRVRGRFGLTKSNEQMKKFRSPFNTEFNSQADIANKGSYEERNTQNLNYDGDFSLTYGKLFNEKHMVNVVGGMRLSQNGSNNSAYKVQGFIDEFSNPAFALGYQKDGNATYQDSKKRAVSYYLNFGYAYDDRYLLDVNYRSDGSSVFGSDRQFTNTWSVGLGWNIHKEAFFSDIE
;
A
#
# COMPACT_ATOMS: atom_id res chain seq x y z
N PHE A 1 26.79 12.21 -14.67
CA PHE A 1 26.09 11.00 -14.24
C PHE A 1 26.30 10.80 -12.74
N ARG A 2 25.24 10.51 -11.99
CA ARG A 2 25.31 10.15 -10.57
C ARG A 2 24.51 8.88 -10.36
N TYR A 3 25.02 8.01 -9.51
CA TYR A 3 24.31 6.80 -9.11
C TYR A 3 24.51 6.57 -7.63
N GLY A 4 23.57 5.88 -7.03
CA GLY A 4 23.62 5.42 -5.66
C GLY A 4 22.88 4.10 -5.56
N ALA A 5 23.38 3.21 -4.74
CA ALA A 5 22.72 1.97 -4.39
C ALA A 5 22.81 1.78 -2.87
N GLY A 6 21.75 1.26 -2.28
CA GLY A 6 21.68 0.95 -0.87
C GLY A 6 21.01 -0.38 -0.66
N LEU A 7 21.47 -1.14 0.33
CA LEU A 7 20.84 -2.36 0.80
C LEU A 7 20.71 -2.26 2.32
N SER A 8 19.54 -2.59 2.85
CA SER A 8 19.33 -2.69 4.29
C SER A 8 18.66 -4.01 4.63
N TYR A 9 19.05 -4.56 5.76
CA TYR A 9 18.43 -5.71 6.39
C TYR A 9 18.13 -5.36 7.84
N GLY A 10 16.96 -5.74 8.30
CA GLY A 10 16.54 -5.61 9.68
C GLY A 10 15.78 -6.84 10.14
N LYS A 11 16.08 -7.30 11.35
CA LYS A 11 15.31 -8.31 12.06
C LYS A 11 14.80 -7.73 13.36
N THR A 12 13.52 -7.91 13.64
CA THR A 12 12.89 -7.49 14.88
C THR A 12 12.21 -8.68 15.52
N GLU A 13 12.53 -8.95 16.75
CA GLU A 13 11.86 -9.97 17.55
C GLU A 13 10.70 -9.34 18.32
N GLY A 14 9.55 -9.99 18.28
CA GLY A 14 8.35 -9.57 19.01
C GLY A 14 8.45 -9.92 20.51
N VAL A 15 7.55 -9.35 21.28
CA VAL A 15 7.43 -9.64 22.74
C VAL A 15 6.99 -11.09 22.96
N MET A 16 6.16 -11.63 22.08
CA MET A 16 5.76 -13.03 22.10
C MET A 16 6.79 -13.89 21.42
N LYS A 17 7.18 -14.99 22.04
CA LYS A 17 8.05 -16.01 21.43
C LYS A 17 7.42 -16.52 20.13
N GLY A 18 8.23 -16.70 19.09
CA GLY A 18 7.73 -17.13 17.77
C GLY A 18 7.15 -16.00 16.94
N SER A 19 7.17 -14.76 17.45
CA SER A 19 6.80 -13.58 16.66
C SER A 19 8.05 -12.83 16.27
N ASP A 20 8.36 -12.80 14.97
CA ASP A 20 9.48 -12.04 14.44
C ASP A 20 9.14 -11.39 13.10
N ARG A 21 9.95 -10.44 12.70
CA ARG A 21 9.83 -9.79 11.41
C ARG A 21 11.21 -9.54 10.81
N GLU A 22 11.38 -10.00 9.60
CA GLU A 22 12.54 -9.73 8.76
C GLU A 22 12.16 -8.76 7.64
N VAL A 23 13.02 -7.79 7.38
CA VAL A 23 12.82 -6.80 6.33
C VAL A 23 14.12 -6.62 5.55
N MET A 24 14.03 -6.71 4.23
CA MET A 24 15.12 -6.39 3.31
C MET A 24 14.66 -5.27 2.37
N ASN A 25 15.44 -4.21 2.25
CA ASN A 25 15.18 -3.16 1.30
C ASN A 25 16.42 -2.91 0.45
N GLY A 26 16.20 -2.84 -0.86
CA GLY A 26 17.20 -2.41 -1.84
C GLY A 26 16.73 -1.14 -2.54
N ASN A 27 17.61 -0.18 -2.72
CA ASN A 27 17.34 1.00 -3.50
C ASN A 27 18.45 1.26 -4.51
N ILE A 28 18.06 1.72 -5.69
CA ILE A 28 18.96 2.19 -6.74
C ILE A 28 18.47 3.53 -7.22
N ARG A 29 19.34 4.50 -7.22
CA ARG A 29 19.07 5.85 -7.74
C ARG A 29 20.05 6.17 -8.85
N LEU A 30 19.52 6.54 -10.01
CA LEU A 30 20.28 6.97 -11.17
C LEU A 30 19.87 8.39 -11.54
N ILE A 31 20.84 9.27 -11.74
CA ILE A 31 20.61 10.64 -12.21
C ILE A 31 21.57 10.90 -13.37
N TYR A 32 21.00 11.17 -14.53
CA TYR A 32 21.74 11.59 -15.71
C TYR A 32 21.37 13.03 -16.06
N ARG A 33 22.37 13.87 -16.22
CA ARG A 33 22.21 15.26 -16.66
C ARG A 33 23.15 15.54 -17.81
N LYS A 34 22.60 16.10 -18.90
CA LYS A 34 23.34 16.54 -20.06
C LYS A 34 22.74 17.85 -20.58
N GLY A 35 23.45 18.95 -20.43
CA GLY A 35 22.93 20.27 -20.78
C GLY A 35 21.62 20.58 -20.07
N LYS A 36 20.58 20.84 -20.84
CA LYS A 36 19.23 21.19 -20.37
C LYS A 36 18.32 19.97 -20.09
N LEU A 37 18.86 18.75 -20.22
CA LEU A 37 18.13 17.49 -19.97
C LEU A 37 18.57 16.87 -18.65
N SER A 38 17.61 16.53 -17.80
CA SER A 38 17.80 15.75 -16.59
C SER A 38 16.88 14.54 -16.60
N PHE A 39 17.45 13.40 -16.28
CA PHE A 39 16.78 12.12 -16.15
C PHE A 39 17.05 11.55 -14.78
N THR A 40 16.01 11.14 -14.06
CA THR A 40 16.14 10.50 -12.76
C THR A 40 15.35 9.21 -12.73
N ASN A 41 15.96 8.15 -12.24
CA ASN A 41 15.28 6.89 -11.95
C ASN A 41 15.57 6.49 -10.50
N ASN A 42 14.51 6.14 -9.77
CA ASN A 42 14.59 5.59 -8.42
C ASN A 42 13.87 4.25 -8.39
N LEU A 43 14.60 3.19 -8.16
CA LEU A 43 14.08 1.84 -7.97
C LEU A 43 14.20 1.47 -6.50
N ASN A 44 13.09 1.02 -5.89
CA ASN A 44 13.07 0.45 -4.56
C ASN A 44 12.50 -0.96 -4.64
N ILE A 45 13.15 -1.90 -4.00
CA ILE A 45 12.73 -3.29 -3.87
C ILE A 45 12.60 -3.58 -2.39
N ASN A 46 11.50 -4.17 -1.99
CA ASN A 46 11.26 -4.55 -0.60
C ASN A 46 10.83 -6.02 -0.49
N TYR A 47 11.33 -6.66 0.52
CA TYR A 47 10.90 -7.96 1.01
C TYR A 47 10.67 -7.88 2.50
N SER A 48 9.56 -8.41 2.98
CA SER A 48 9.39 -8.65 4.40
C SER A 48 8.73 -10.00 4.64
N LYS A 49 9.17 -10.65 5.70
CA LYS A 49 8.57 -11.86 6.26
C LYS A 49 8.21 -11.56 7.71
N ALA A 50 6.98 -11.80 8.10
CA ALA A 50 6.53 -11.69 9.48
C ALA A 50 5.93 -13.02 9.91
N ASP A 51 6.49 -13.60 10.95
CA ASP A 51 5.94 -14.73 11.66
C ASP A 51 5.24 -14.20 12.91
N ARG A 52 4.04 -14.65 13.17
CA ARG A 52 3.24 -14.23 14.31
C ARG A 52 2.85 -15.44 15.13
N GLU A 53 3.07 -15.34 16.46
CA GLU A 53 2.54 -16.33 17.38
C GLU A 53 1.01 -16.37 17.29
N PRO A 54 0.42 -17.52 16.95
CA PRO A 54 -1.02 -17.62 16.77
C PRO A 54 -1.83 -17.50 18.07
N VAL A 55 -1.22 -17.80 19.23
CA VAL A 55 -1.90 -17.66 20.53
C VAL A 55 -1.78 -16.21 20.99
N ALA A 56 -2.92 -15.55 21.15
CA ALA A 56 -2.95 -14.14 21.53
C ALA A 56 -2.40 -13.90 22.94
N PHE A 57 -1.64 -12.83 23.15
CA PHE A 57 -1.14 -12.44 24.47
C PHE A 57 -2.28 -12.32 25.51
N SER A 58 -3.46 -11.90 25.09
CA SER A 58 -4.64 -11.80 25.96
C SER A 58 -5.05 -13.12 26.59
N GLU A 59 -4.76 -14.25 25.96
CA GLU A 59 -5.06 -15.58 26.55
C GLU A 59 -4.15 -15.88 27.74
N PHE A 60 -2.90 -15.47 27.65
CA PHE A 60 -1.97 -15.56 28.80
C PHE A 60 -2.33 -14.60 29.94
N ALA A 61 -2.76 -13.39 29.59
CA ALA A 61 -3.18 -12.38 30.59
C ALA A 61 -4.46 -12.78 31.34
N LYS A 62 -5.34 -13.55 30.72
CA LYS A 62 -6.56 -14.12 31.35
C LYS A 62 -6.30 -15.38 32.15
N ALA A 63 -5.15 -16.04 31.94
CA ALA A 63 -4.87 -17.29 32.64
C ALA A 63 -4.66 -17.07 34.14
N ASN A 64 -5.37 -17.86 34.95
CA ASN A 64 -5.23 -17.79 36.40
C ASN A 64 -3.87 -18.42 36.82
N PRO A 65 -2.98 -17.66 37.52
CA PRO A 65 -1.65 -18.14 37.90
C PRO A 65 -1.68 -19.29 38.92
N TYR A 66 -2.78 -19.51 39.61
CA TYR A 66 -2.93 -20.62 40.56
C TYR A 66 -3.23 -21.96 39.91
N PHE A 67 -3.60 -22.01 38.63
CA PHE A 67 -3.84 -23.27 37.95
C PHE A 67 -2.52 -23.95 37.56
N ARG A 68 -2.43 -25.25 37.81
CA ARG A 68 -1.27 -26.05 37.44
C ARG A 68 -1.21 -26.23 35.92
N LYS A 69 -0.11 -25.76 35.33
CA LYS A 69 0.13 -25.82 33.87
C LYS A 69 0.51 -27.22 33.39
N TYR A 70 1.10 -28.03 34.27
CA TYR A 70 1.62 -29.36 33.97
C TYR A 70 0.85 -30.41 34.75
N ASP A 71 0.77 -31.62 34.21
CA ASP A 71 0.27 -32.79 34.91
C ASP A 71 1.32 -33.43 35.83
N GLU A 72 1.01 -34.61 36.38
CA GLU A 72 1.90 -35.32 37.28
C GLU A 72 3.14 -35.92 36.57
N ASN A 73 3.07 -36.10 35.25
CA ASN A 73 4.14 -36.59 34.40
C ASN A 73 5.03 -35.45 33.86
N GLY A 74 4.70 -34.19 34.14
CA GLY A 74 5.40 -33.01 33.63
C GLY A 74 5.00 -32.57 32.24
N GLU A 75 3.90 -33.12 31.68
CA GLU A 75 3.36 -32.74 30.38
C GLU A 75 2.38 -31.54 30.50
N LEU A 76 2.32 -30.72 29.44
CA LEU A 76 1.40 -29.58 29.41
C LEU A 76 -0.06 -30.05 29.42
N LYS A 77 -0.80 -29.66 30.42
CA LYS A 77 -2.24 -29.94 30.49
C LYS A 77 -2.97 -29.14 29.41
N LYS A 78 -3.89 -29.77 28.69
CA LYS A 78 -4.78 -29.11 27.73
C LYS A 78 -5.82 -28.23 28.45
N ILE A 79 -6.41 -28.72 29.54
CA ILE A 79 -7.40 -28.05 30.36
C ILE A 79 -6.77 -27.70 31.71
N LEU A 80 -6.74 -26.42 32.04
CA LEU A 80 -6.25 -25.94 33.33
C LEU A 80 -7.26 -26.19 34.46
N PHE A 81 -8.53 -25.88 34.17
CA PHE A 81 -9.63 -26.03 35.12
C PHE A 81 -10.95 -26.14 34.35
N GLN A 82 -11.85 -26.95 34.87
CA GLN A 82 -13.20 -27.13 34.32
C GLN A 82 -14.21 -27.28 35.44
N ASN A 83 -15.34 -26.60 35.31
CA ASN A 83 -16.51 -26.77 36.15
C ASN A 83 -17.78 -26.70 35.29
N TYR A 84 -18.97 -26.76 35.91
CA TYR A 84 -20.24 -26.68 35.20
C TYR A 84 -20.49 -25.40 34.43
N ALA A 85 -19.78 -24.31 34.79
CA ALA A 85 -19.98 -22.99 34.20
C ALA A 85 -18.94 -22.65 33.10
N ALA A 86 -17.70 -23.16 33.21
CA ALA A 86 -16.62 -22.77 32.31
C ALA A 86 -15.51 -23.82 32.22
N THR A 87 -14.85 -23.84 31.06
CA THR A 87 -13.61 -24.58 30.82
C THR A 87 -12.50 -23.57 30.53
N TYR A 88 -11.39 -23.66 31.24
CA TYR A 88 -10.21 -22.83 31.07
C TYR A 88 -9.11 -23.66 30.43
N TYR A 89 -8.74 -23.27 29.22
CA TYR A 89 -7.69 -23.95 28.46
C TYR A 89 -6.30 -23.38 28.78
N ASN A 90 -5.29 -24.17 28.49
CA ASN A 90 -3.90 -23.79 28.70
C ASN A 90 -3.33 -23.17 27.42
N PRO A 91 -3.05 -21.86 27.40
CA PRO A 91 -2.49 -21.22 26.20
C PRO A 91 -1.08 -21.75 25.85
N LEU A 92 -0.32 -22.26 26.82
CA LEU A 92 0.96 -22.92 26.53
C LEU A 92 0.79 -24.25 25.80
N TYR A 93 -0.31 -24.95 26.02
CA TYR A 93 -0.62 -26.17 25.26
C TYR A 93 -0.82 -25.86 23.78
N ASP A 94 -1.63 -24.84 23.47
CA ASP A 94 -1.86 -24.41 22.09
C ASP A 94 -0.60 -23.85 21.42
N MET A 95 0.24 -23.14 22.18
CA MET A 95 1.53 -22.62 21.70
C MET A 95 2.53 -23.74 21.35
N ASN A 96 2.38 -24.93 21.97
CA ASN A 96 3.23 -26.08 21.71
C ASN A 96 2.74 -26.95 20.52
N GLN A 97 1.60 -26.61 19.90
CA GLN A 97 1.12 -27.26 18.67
C GLN A 97 1.82 -26.66 17.45
N THR A 98 1.70 -27.33 16.29
CA THR A 98 2.27 -26.84 15.00
C THR A 98 1.47 -25.67 14.39
N ASN A 99 0.97 -24.75 15.23
CA ASN A 99 0.30 -23.56 14.76
C ASN A 99 1.30 -22.58 14.13
N PHE A 100 0.90 -21.90 13.08
CA PHE A 100 1.67 -20.76 12.55
C PHE A 100 0.78 -19.72 11.88
N GLU A 101 1.26 -18.50 11.81
CA GLU A 101 0.73 -17.43 10.99
C GLU A 101 1.92 -16.68 10.37
N GLU A 102 2.12 -16.85 9.07
CA GLU A 102 3.22 -16.26 8.29
C GLU A 102 2.65 -15.29 7.27
N THR A 103 3.23 -14.10 7.18
CA THR A 103 2.95 -13.13 6.12
C THR A 103 4.23 -12.78 5.39
N LYS A 104 4.25 -13.00 4.08
CA LYS A 104 5.34 -12.59 3.19
C LYS A 104 4.85 -11.46 2.28
N THR A 105 5.62 -10.38 2.24
CA THR A 105 5.37 -9.27 1.32
C THR A 105 6.59 -9.04 0.44
N THR A 106 6.37 -9.01 -0.85
CA THR A 106 7.38 -8.62 -1.84
C THR A 106 6.86 -7.46 -2.65
N GLY A 107 7.72 -6.52 -2.97
CA GLY A 107 7.30 -5.39 -3.78
C GLY A 107 8.46 -4.69 -4.45
N PHE A 108 8.14 -3.94 -5.49
CA PHE A 108 9.04 -2.95 -6.04
C PHE A 108 8.29 -1.69 -6.43
N THR A 109 8.99 -0.57 -6.34
CA THR A 109 8.52 0.73 -6.81
C THR A 109 9.59 1.33 -7.70
N ASN A 110 9.24 1.69 -8.92
CA ASN A 110 10.12 2.41 -9.82
C ASN A 110 9.51 3.77 -10.14
N ASN A 111 10.25 4.84 -9.90
CA ASN A 111 9.89 6.20 -10.24
C ASN A 111 10.88 6.74 -11.25
N PHE A 112 10.34 7.18 -12.36
CA PHE A 112 11.05 7.71 -13.50
C PHE A 112 10.65 9.17 -13.71
N GLU A 113 11.62 10.07 -13.89
CA GLU A 113 11.39 11.48 -14.15
C GLU A 113 12.31 11.97 -15.25
N VAL A 114 11.74 12.69 -16.18
CA VAL A 114 12.43 13.47 -17.20
C VAL A 114 12.11 14.95 -17.01
N ASP A 115 13.10 15.78 -17.01
CA ASP A 115 12.99 17.23 -16.97
C ASP A 115 13.88 17.80 -18.06
N TRP A 116 13.27 18.37 -19.09
CA TRP A 116 13.95 18.87 -20.26
C TRP A 116 13.57 20.32 -20.54
N ARG A 117 14.51 21.22 -20.41
CA ARG A 117 14.39 22.59 -20.89
C ARG A 117 14.79 22.63 -22.37
N VAL A 118 13.80 22.50 -23.25
CA VAL A 118 13.99 22.45 -24.70
C VAL A 118 14.66 23.74 -25.19
N ILE A 119 14.07 24.87 -24.82
CA ILE A 119 14.61 26.23 -24.93
C ILE A 119 14.43 26.91 -23.58
N ASP A 120 14.92 28.15 -23.42
CA ASP A 120 14.84 28.83 -22.12
C ASP A 120 13.40 29.10 -21.67
N GLU A 121 12.52 29.31 -22.65
CA GLU A 121 11.10 29.57 -22.41
C GLU A 121 10.23 28.29 -22.32
N LEU A 122 10.70 27.14 -22.84
CA LEU A 122 9.91 25.90 -22.92
C LEU A 122 10.54 24.76 -22.12
N ARG A 123 9.78 24.28 -21.15
CA ARG A 123 10.16 23.13 -20.32
C ARG A 123 9.15 22.00 -20.50
N VAL A 124 9.67 20.80 -20.67
CA VAL A 124 8.92 19.52 -20.71
C VAL A 124 9.26 18.76 -19.44
N ARG A 125 8.25 18.31 -18.71
CA ARG A 125 8.43 17.41 -17.57
C ARG A 125 7.54 16.19 -17.74
N GLY A 126 8.13 15.02 -17.52
CA GLY A 126 7.42 13.75 -17.47
C GLY A 126 7.80 12.98 -16.21
N ARG A 127 6.82 12.44 -15.51
CA ARG A 127 7.02 11.55 -14.37
C ARG A 127 6.18 10.30 -14.58
N PHE A 128 6.72 9.16 -14.22
CA PHE A 128 6.00 7.89 -14.22
C PHE A 128 6.43 7.05 -13.03
N GLY A 129 5.46 6.63 -12.24
CA GLY A 129 5.62 5.75 -11.10
C GLY A 129 4.93 4.42 -11.36
N LEU A 130 5.58 3.32 -11.01
CA LEU A 130 5.05 1.96 -11.05
C LEU A 130 5.34 1.27 -9.73
N THR A 131 4.29 0.80 -9.06
CA THR A 131 4.40 0.00 -7.84
C THR A 131 3.69 -1.33 -8.04
N LYS A 132 4.40 -2.43 -7.80
CA LYS A 132 3.83 -3.77 -7.75
C LYS A 132 4.16 -4.38 -6.40
N SER A 133 3.16 -4.92 -5.71
CA SER A 133 3.36 -5.68 -4.47
C SER A 133 2.54 -6.96 -4.48
N ASN A 134 3.10 -7.97 -3.82
CA ASN A 134 2.44 -9.24 -3.56
C ASN A 134 2.58 -9.53 -2.06
N GLU A 135 1.44 -9.75 -1.41
CA GLU A 135 1.36 -10.18 -0.02
C GLU A 135 0.69 -11.55 0.03
N GLN A 136 1.37 -12.49 0.64
CA GLN A 136 0.86 -13.84 0.90
C GLN A 136 0.82 -14.05 2.41
N MET A 137 -0.37 -14.32 2.92
CA MET A 137 -0.60 -14.73 4.31
C MET A 137 -1.00 -16.20 4.34
N LYS A 138 -0.36 -16.96 5.21
CA LYS A 138 -0.66 -18.36 5.49
C LYS A 138 -0.86 -18.54 6.98
N LYS A 139 -1.92 -19.21 7.35
CA LYS A 139 -2.25 -19.47 8.74
C LYS A 139 -2.73 -20.90 8.90
N PHE A 140 -2.10 -21.62 9.80
CA PHE A 140 -2.48 -22.98 10.16
C PHE A 140 -2.85 -23.04 11.63
N ARG A 141 -3.92 -23.78 11.93
CA ARG A 141 -4.35 -24.18 13.26
C ARG A 141 -4.40 -25.69 13.32
N SER A 142 -3.60 -26.27 14.20
CA SER A 142 -3.57 -27.71 14.46
C SER A 142 -4.97 -28.23 14.86
N PRO A 143 -5.38 -29.41 14.42
CA PRO A 143 -6.64 -30.03 14.86
C PRO A 143 -6.67 -30.31 16.37
N PHE A 144 -5.50 -30.33 17.02
CA PHE A 144 -5.37 -30.53 18.47
C PHE A 144 -5.49 -29.24 19.28
N ASN A 145 -5.56 -28.08 18.60
CA ASN A 145 -5.76 -26.80 19.25
C ASN A 145 -7.05 -26.79 20.07
N THR A 146 -7.01 -26.12 21.21
CA THR A 146 -8.15 -26.10 22.16
C THR A 146 -9.40 -25.44 21.59
N GLU A 147 -9.29 -24.59 20.58
CA GLU A 147 -10.44 -24.00 19.88
C GLU A 147 -11.34 -25.04 19.21
N PHE A 148 -10.79 -26.21 18.87
CA PHE A 148 -11.57 -27.32 18.27
C PHE A 148 -12.07 -28.34 19.30
N ASN A 149 -11.88 -28.10 20.59
CA ASN A 149 -12.23 -29.10 21.62
C ASN A 149 -13.73 -29.40 21.72
N SER A 150 -14.56 -28.43 21.36
CA SER A 150 -16.02 -28.60 21.29
C SER A 150 -16.51 -29.28 19.98
N GLN A 151 -15.64 -29.45 19.00
CA GLN A 151 -16.00 -30.05 17.72
C GLN A 151 -15.95 -31.57 17.82
N ALA A 152 -17.08 -32.23 17.64
CA ALA A 152 -17.14 -33.68 17.62
C ALA A 152 -16.66 -34.28 16.29
N ASP A 153 -17.01 -33.61 15.18
CA ASP A 153 -16.68 -34.05 13.84
C ASP A 153 -15.23 -33.58 13.46
N ILE A 154 -14.42 -34.53 13.02
CA ILE A 154 -13.07 -34.31 12.58
C ILE A 154 -13.00 -33.37 11.37
N ALA A 155 -14.04 -33.37 10.52
CA ALA A 155 -14.13 -32.47 9.37
C ALA A 155 -14.11 -30.98 9.75
N ASN A 156 -14.41 -30.66 11.00
CA ASN A 156 -14.41 -29.29 11.53
C ASN A 156 -13.16 -28.98 12.39
N LYS A 157 -12.21 -29.92 12.50
CA LYS A 157 -11.00 -29.74 13.30
C LYS A 157 -9.80 -29.33 12.43
N GLY A 158 -8.97 -28.47 12.96
CA GLY A 158 -7.85 -27.92 12.23
C GLY A 158 -8.29 -26.99 11.10
N SER A 159 -7.48 -26.01 10.77
CA SER A 159 -7.78 -25.13 9.65
C SER A 159 -6.51 -24.58 9.00
N TYR A 160 -6.56 -24.43 7.69
CA TYR A 160 -5.55 -23.73 6.93
C TYR A 160 -6.22 -22.61 6.14
N GLU A 161 -5.72 -21.40 6.29
CA GLU A 161 -6.15 -20.21 5.55
C GLU A 161 -4.98 -19.67 4.74
N GLU A 162 -5.22 -19.41 3.47
CA GLU A 162 -4.28 -18.70 2.62
C GLU A 162 -4.98 -17.52 1.96
N ARG A 163 -4.32 -16.35 2.02
CA ARG A 163 -4.73 -15.13 1.35
C ARG A 163 -3.58 -14.62 0.52
N ASN A 164 -3.87 -14.29 -0.73
CA ASN A 164 -2.91 -13.70 -1.64
C ASN A 164 -3.46 -12.38 -2.18
N THR A 165 -2.77 -11.28 -1.91
CA THR A 165 -3.14 -9.94 -2.35
C THR A 165 -2.06 -9.40 -3.28
N GLN A 166 -2.45 -9.11 -4.52
CA GLN A 166 -1.57 -8.53 -5.52
C GLN A 166 -2.05 -7.12 -5.86
N ASN A 167 -1.15 -6.15 -5.75
CA ASN A 167 -1.43 -4.78 -6.11
C ASN A 167 -0.53 -4.35 -7.27
N LEU A 168 -1.14 -3.67 -8.25
CA LEU A 168 -0.43 -3.03 -9.36
C LEU A 168 -0.96 -1.61 -9.52
N ASN A 169 -0.12 -0.66 -9.14
CA ASN A 169 -0.44 0.76 -9.19
C ASN A 169 0.55 1.46 -10.12
N TYR A 170 0.05 2.34 -10.96
CA TYR A 170 0.90 3.26 -11.69
C TYR A 170 0.27 4.65 -11.73
N ASP A 171 1.13 5.65 -11.77
CA ASP A 171 0.77 7.04 -11.98
C ASP A 171 1.74 7.68 -12.95
N GLY A 172 1.23 8.57 -13.78
CA GLY A 172 1.99 9.33 -14.75
C GLY A 172 1.53 10.79 -14.76
N ASP A 173 2.48 11.69 -14.94
CA ASP A 173 2.25 13.11 -15.08
C ASP A 173 3.15 13.64 -16.20
N PHE A 174 2.55 14.29 -17.17
CA PHE A 174 3.26 14.95 -18.26
C PHE A 174 2.82 16.40 -18.35
N SER A 175 3.77 17.33 -18.40
CA SER A 175 3.48 18.76 -18.51
C SER A 175 4.43 19.47 -19.42
N LEU A 176 3.89 20.48 -20.10
CA LEU A 176 4.57 21.47 -20.90
C LEU A 176 4.40 22.83 -20.20
N THR A 177 5.48 23.52 -19.96
CA THR A 177 5.48 24.87 -19.40
C THR A 177 6.15 25.80 -20.40
N TYR A 178 5.44 26.82 -20.84
CA TYR A 178 5.97 27.89 -21.66
C TYR A 178 5.85 29.20 -20.91
N GLY A 179 6.94 29.95 -20.80
CA GLY A 179 6.95 31.25 -20.16
C GLY A 179 7.85 32.21 -20.90
N LYS A 180 7.34 33.41 -21.30
CA LYS A 180 8.10 34.41 -22.00
C LYS A 180 7.60 35.82 -21.71
N LEU A 181 8.55 36.70 -21.57
CA LEU A 181 8.33 38.15 -21.52
C LEU A 181 8.55 38.77 -22.91
N PHE A 182 7.47 39.31 -23.49
CA PHE A 182 7.50 40.02 -24.78
C PHE A 182 7.52 41.51 -24.54
N ASN A 183 8.35 42.20 -25.30
CA ASN A 183 8.46 43.66 -25.28
C ASN A 183 8.61 44.26 -23.87
N GLU A 184 9.27 43.51 -22.96
CA GLU A 184 9.51 43.91 -21.57
C GLU A 184 8.23 44.18 -20.73
N LYS A 185 7.02 44.00 -21.30
CA LYS A 185 5.73 44.34 -20.69
C LYS A 185 4.72 43.21 -20.64
N HIS A 186 4.81 42.28 -21.58
CA HIS A 186 3.80 41.21 -21.72
C HIS A 186 4.38 39.90 -21.22
N MET A 187 4.10 39.53 -20.00
CA MET A 187 4.48 38.23 -19.46
C MET A 187 3.39 37.22 -19.78
N VAL A 188 3.74 36.17 -20.50
CA VAL A 188 2.83 35.03 -20.81
C VAL A 188 3.40 33.80 -20.15
N ASN A 189 2.57 33.08 -19.40
CA ASN A 189 2.88 31.78 -18.82
C ASN A 189 1.77 30.79 -19.15
N VAL A 190 2.13 29.65 -19.74
CA VAL A 190 1.17 28.59 -20.09
C VAL A 190 1.70 27.28 -19.56
N VAL A 191 0.87 26.56 -18.80
CA VAL A 191 1.14 25.21 -18.35
C VAL A 191 0.02 24.30 -18.83
N GLY A 192 0.34 23.38 -19.71
CA GLY A 192 -0.59 22.34 -20.15
C GLY A 192 -0.07 20.97 -19.75
N GLY A 193 -0.95 20.09 -19.32
CA GLY A 193 -0.52 18.76 -18.93
C GLY A 193 -1.64 17.72 -18.84
N MET A 194 -1.18 16.50 -18.60
CA MET A 194 -2.02 15.33 -18.44
C MET A 194 -1.50 14.50 -17.26
N ARG A 195 -2.42 14.02 -16.44
CA ARG A 195 -2.14 13.05 -15.39
C ARG A 195 -2.96 11.79 -15.62
N LEU A 196 -2.35 10.64 -15.43
CA LEU A 196 -3.02 9.34 -15.49
C LEU A 196 -2.68 8.52 -14.25
N SER A 197 -3.62 7.70 -13.79
CA SER A 197 -3.36 6.78 -12.70
C SER A 197 -4.22 5.52 -12.81
N GLN A 198 -3.68 4.42 -12.33
CA GLN A 198 -4.43 3.19 -12.08
C GLN A 198 -4.04 2.62 -10.73
N ASN A 199 -5.06 2.24 -9.97
CA ASN A 199 -4.91 1.42 -8.77
C ASN A 199 -5.64 0.11 -9.02
N GLY A 200 -4.89 -0.99 -9.02
CA GLY A 200 -5.38 -2.34 -9.21
C GLY A 200 -5.07 -3.21 -8.00
N SER A 201 -6.06 -3.95 -7.50
CA SER A 201 -5.90 -4.91 -6.43
C SER A 201 -6.64 -6.18 -6.77
N ASN A 202 -5.94 -7.31 -6.68
CA ASN A 202 -6.47 -8.64 -6.83
C ASN A 202 -6.27 -9.38 -5.51
N ASN A 203 -7.35 -9.87 -4.93
CA ASN A 203 -7.33 -10.59 -3.66
C ASN A 203 -7.99 -11.94 -3.86
N SER A 204 -7.27 -13.01 -3.53
CA SER A 204 -7.78 -14.36 -3.48
C SER A 204 -7.56 -14.95 -2.09
N ALA A 205 -8.55 -15.64 -1.57
CA ALA A 205 -8.45 -16.29 -0.27
C ALA A 205 -9.25 -17.58 -0.24
N TYR A 206 -8.76 -18.55 0.51
CA TYR A 206 -9.49 -19.76 0.81
C TYR A 206 -9.17 -20.23 2.23
N LYS A 207 -10.10 -20.96 2.82
CA LYS A 207 -9.93 -21.64 4.10
C LYS A 207 -10.43 -23.07 3.99
N VAL A 208 -9.55 -24.02 4.34
CA VAL A 208 -9.85 -25.44 4.39
C VAL A 208 -9.78 -25.95 5.82
N GLN A 209 -10.52 -27.01 6.11
CA GLN A 209 -10.65 -27.64 7.42
C GLN A 209 -10.62 -29.16 7.32
N GLY A 210 -10.62 -29.83 8.47
CA GLY A 210 -10.65 -31.29 8.55
C GLY A 210 -9.25 -31.87 8.41
N PHE A 211 -8.35 -31.48 9.29
CA PHE A 211 -7.03 -32.07 9.39
C PHE A 211 -7.07 -33.21 10.41
N ILE A 212 -6.55 -34.39 10.01
CA ILE A 212 -6.47 -35.56 10.87
C ILE A 212 -5.26 -35.47 11.80
N ASP A 213 -4.22 -34.84 11.35
CA ASP A 213 -2.95 -34.71 12.03
C ASP A 213 -2.36 -33.30 11.86
N GLU A 214 -1.20 -33.01 12.42
CA GLU A 214 -0.49 -31.73 12.38
C GLU A 214 0.23 -31.43 11.05
N PHE A 215 -0.15 -32.11 9.98
CA PHE A 215 0.35 -31.80 8.64
C PHE A 215 -0.29 -30.52 8.10
N SER A 216 0.47 -29.45 8.10
CA SER A 216 0.01 -28.11 7.74
C SER A 216 -0.16 -27.85 6.23
N ASN A 217 -0.03 -28.86 5.39
CA ASN A 217 -0.25 -28.73 3.96
C ASN A 217 -1.76 -28.79 3.66
N PRO A 218 -2.34 -27.82 2.95
CA PRO A 218 -3.78 -27.79 2.64
C PRO A 218 -4.27 -29.01 1.84
N ALA A 219 -3.39 -29.74 1.16
CA ALA A 219 -3.75 -30.98 0.47
C ALA A 219 -4.23 -32.12 1.41
N PHE A 220 -3.92 -32.03 2.71
CA PHE A 220 -4.37 -32.99 3.72
C PHE A 220 -5.71 -32.59 4.39
N ALA A 221 -6.30 -31.47 4.01
CA ALA A 221 -7.61 -31.07 4.49
C ALA A 221 -8.72 -31.92 3.83
N LEU A 222 -9.75 -32.22 4.58
CA LEU A 222 -10.92 -32.94 4.05
C LEU A 222 -11.76 -32.06 3.11
N GLY A 223 -11.75 -30.76 3.28
CA GLY A 223 -12.51 -29.87 2.41
C GLY A 223 -12.45 -28.40 2.84
N TYR A 224 -13.27 -27.58 2.18
CA TYR A 224 -13.47 -26.20 2.60
C TYR A 224 -14.18 -26.12 3.95
N GLN A 225 -13.98 -25.02 4.66
CA GLN A 225 -14.79 -24.73 5.85
C GLN A 225 -16.27 -24.83 5.49
N LYS A 226 -17.10 -25.36 6.40
CA LYS A 226 -18.54 -25.46 6.22
C LYS A 226 -19.10 -24.11 5.75
N ASP A 227 -19.90 -24.14 4.68
CA ASP A 227 -20.48 -22.97 4.03
C ASP A 227 -19.45 -21.97 3.47
N GLY A 228 -18.18 -22.37 3.37
CA GLY A 228 -17.07 -21.58 2.83
C GLY A 228 -16.68 -22.01 1.42
N ASN A 229 -16.23 -21.04 0.63
CA ASN A 229 -15.64 -21.23 -0.70
C ASN A 229 -14.38 -20.39 -0.85
N ALA A 230 -13.60 -20.70 -1.87
CA ALA A 230 -12.55 -19.77 -2.28
C ALA A 230 -13.17 -18.46 -2.75
N THR A 231 -12.58 -17.38 -2.36
CA THR A 231 -13.01 -16.01 -2.74
C THR A 231 -12.01 -15.40 -3.69
N TYR A 232 -12.52 -14.63 -4.64
CA TYR A 232 -11.72 -13.87 -5.57
C TYR A 232 -12.34 -12.50 -5.78
N GLN A 233 -11.54 -11.46 -5.62
CA GLN A 233 -11.96 -10.08 -5.85
C GLN A 233 -10.92 -9.36 -6.69
N ASP A 234 -11.34 -8.81 -7.82
CA ASP A 234 -10.54 -7.93 -8.66
C ASP A 234 -11.14 -6.51 -8.63
N SER A 235 -10.30 -5.53 -8.38
CA SER A 235 -10.68 -4.13 -8.34
C SER A 235 -9.69 -3.31 -9.14
N LYS A 236 -10.18 -2.53 -10.11
CA LYS A 236 -9.37 -1.60 -10.91
C LYS A 236 -10.04 -0.25 -10.96
N LYS A 237 -9.30 0.77 -10.53
CA LYS A 237 -9.72 2.17 -10.61
C LYS A 237 -8.72 2.92 -11.48
N ARG A 238 -9.22 3.61 -12.51
CA ARG A 238 -8.42 4.41 -13.44
C ARG A 238 -8.90 5.84 -13.41
N ALA A 239 -7.98 6.77 -13.49
CA ALA A 239 -8.28 8.18 -13.64
C ALA A 239 -7.35 8.82 -14.67
N VAL A 240 -7.88 9.79 -15.39
CA VAL A 240 -7.13 10.65 -16.29
C VAL A 240 -7.59 12.08 -16.06
N SER A 241 -6.64 13.01 -16.03
CA SER A 241 -6.92 14.44 -15.88
C SER A 241 -6.13 15.20 -16.94
N TYR A 242 -6.78 16.16 -17.56
CA TYR A 242 -6.14 17.13 -18.43
C TYR A 242 -6.26 18.49 -17.76
N TYR A 243 -5.21 19.30 -17.83
CA TYR A 243 -5.23 20.64 -17.24
C TYR A 243 -4.50 21.64 -18.13
N LEU A 244 -4.99 22.86 -18.10
CA LEU A 244 -4.41 24.02 -18.76
C LEU A 244 -4.49 25.20 -17.82
N ASN A 245 -3.33 25.82 -17.55
CA ASN A 245 -3.24 27.06 -16.79
C ASN A 245 -2.62 28.10 -17.70
N PHE A 246 -3.27 29.23 -17.84
CA PHE A 246 -2.81 30.37 -18.60
C PHE A 246 -2.72 31.58 -17.68
N GLY A 247 -1.55 32.17 -17.59
CA GLY A 247 -1.30 33.40 -16.87
C GLY A 247 -0.77 34.47 -17.82
N TYR A 248 -1.31 35.66 -17.70
CA TYR A 248 -0.86 36.82 -18.43
C TYR A 248 -0.71 38.02 -17.49
N ALA A 249 0.40 38.72 -17.62
CA ALA A 249 0.61 40.01 -16.92
C ALA A 249 1.04 41.05 -17.92
N TYR A 250 0.40 42.22 -17.84
CA TYR A 250 0.79 43.42 -18.58
C TYR A 250 1.46 44.40 -17.65
N ASP A 251 2.74 44.65 -17.90
CA ASP A 251 3.60 45.62 -17.17
C ASP A 251 3.58 45.36 -15.66
N ASP A 252 3.38 44.10 -15.26
CA ASP A 252 3.11 43.67 -13.89
C ASP A 252 1.94 44.42 -13.20
N ARG A 253 1.10 45.11 -13.93
CA ARG A 253 -0.04 45.87 -13.41
C ARG A 253 -1.34 45.14 -13.50
N TYR A 254 -1.64 44.61 -14.68
CA TYR A 254 -2.90 43.89 -14.95
C TYR A 254 -2.61 42.42 -15.11
N LEU A 255 -3.30 41.60 -14.32
CA LEU A 255 -3.07 40.18 -14.25
C LEU A 255 -4.35 39.45 -14.71
N LEU A 256 -4.18 38.41 -15.50
CA LEU A 256 -5.23 37.49 -15.91
C LEU A 256 -4.75 36.07 -15.70
N ASP A 257 -5.53 35.29 -14.94
CA ASP A 257 -5.33 33.85 -14.74
C ASP A 257 -6.54 33.07 -15.24
N VAL A 258 -6.31 32.08 -16.08
CA VAL A 258 -7.35 31.15 -16.55
C VAL A 258 -6.89 29.74 -16.26
N ASN A 259 -7.72 29.01 -15.57
CA ASN A 259 -7.46 27.61 -15.25
C ASN A 259 -8.59 26.75 -15.82
N TYR A 260 -8.25 25.66 -16.43
CA TYR A 260 -9.16 24.65 -16.93
C TYR A 260 -8.67 23.25 -16.55
N ARG A 261 -9.59 22.41 -16.08
CA ARG A 261 -9.30 21.03 -15.76
C ARG A 261 -10.47 20.13 -16.15
N SER A 262 -10.13 18.98 -16.73
CA SER A 262 -11.06 17.92 -17.08
C SER A 262 -10.61 16.63 -16.40
N ASP A 263 -11.41 16.10 -15.48
CA ASP A 263 -11.12 14.89 -14.71
C ASP A 263 -12.03 13.76 -15.15
N GLY A 264 -11.45 12.65 -15.59
CA GLY A 264 -12.13 11.42 -15.94
C GLY A 264 -11.79 10.30 -14.97
N SER A 265 -12.78 9.47 -14.62
CA SER A 265 -12.59 8.33 -13.73
C SER A 265 -13.46 7.14 -14.13
N SER A 266 -12.90 5.93 -14.07
CA SER A 266 -13.65 4.69 -14.26
C SER A 266 -14.67 4.39 -13.14
N VAL A 267 -14.68 5.20 -12.08
CA VAL A 267 -15.63 5.09 -10.96
C VAL A 267 -16.88 5.93 -11.22
N PHE A 268 -16.81 6.87 -12.16
CA PHE A 268 -17.97 7.64 -12.60
C PHE A 268 -18.90 6.79 -13.45
N GLY A 269 -20.20 7.05 -13.37
CA GLY A 269 -21.18 6.34 -14.19
C GLY A 269 -20.96 6.55 -15.69
N SER A 270 -21.49 5.65 -16.50
CA SER A 270 -21.30 5.62 -17.96
C SER A 270 -21.69 6.91 -18.69
N ASP A 271 -22.64 7.67 -18.14
CA ASP A 271 -23.20 8.84 -18.80
C ASP A 271 -22.39 10.14 -18.61
N ARG A 272 -21.50 10.18 -17.61
CA ARG A 272 -20.61 11.32 -17.35
C ARG A 272 -19.26 10.88 -16.85
N GLN A 273 -18.42 10.43 -17.76
CA GLN A 273 -17.08 9.97 -17.42
C GLN A 273 -16.09 11.10 -17.11
N PHE A 274 -16.39 12.33 -17.56
CA PHE A 274 -15.55 13.50 -17.36
C PHE A 274 -16.32 14.63 -16.64
N THR A 275 -15.60 15.26 -15.71
CA THR A 275 -16.06 16.48 -15.02
C THR A 275 -15.10 17.60 -15.34
N ASN A 276 -15.65 18.72 -15.81
CA ASN A 276 -14.87 19.91 -16.18
C ASN A 276 -14.99 20.98 -15.10
N THR A 277 -13.87 21.58 -14.75
CA THR A 277 -13.78 22.72 -13.83
C THR A 277 -12.96 23.82 -14.49
N TRP A 278 -13.35 25.06 -14.27
CA TRP A 278 -12.60 26.21 -14.75
C TRP A 278 -12.69 27.37 -13.77
N SER A 279 -11.72 28.24 -13.82
CA SER A 279 -11.71 29.50 -13.08
C SER A 279 -11.02 30.59 -13.88
N VAL A 280 -11.46 31.81 -13.69
CA VAL A 280 -10.84 33.02 -14.25
C VAL A 280 -10.61 33.98 -13.10
N GLY A 281 -9.38 34.48 -12.99
CA GLY A 281 -8.97 35.48 -12.03
C GLY A 281 -8.47 36.73 -12.74
N LEU A 282 -8.85 37.90 -12.24
CA LEU A 282 -8.31 39.19 -12.66
C LEU A 282 -7.61 39.85 -11.47
N GLY A 283 -6.44 40.38 -11.70
CA GLY A 283 -5.67 41.11 -10.69
C GLY A 283 -5.23 42.47 -11.19
N TRP A 284 -5.16 43.45 -10.29
CA TRP A 284 -4.64 44.77 -10.54
C TRP A 284 -3.68 45.17 -9.43
N ASN A 285 -2.46 45.44 -9.82
CA ASN A 285 -1.42 45.97 -8.93
C ASN A 285 -1.49 47.51 -8.90
N ILE A 286 -2.40 48.06 -8.11
CA ILE A 286 -2.69 49.48 -8.00
C ILE A 286 -1.47 50.27 -7.62
N HIS A 287 -0.58 49.73 -6.79
CA HIS A 287 0.64 50.39 -6.34
C HIS A 287 1.64 50.68 -7.47
N LYS A 288 1.47 50.11 -8.65
CA LYS A 288 2.28 50.39 -9.84
C LYS A 288 1.70 51.46 -10.75
N GLU A 289 0.56 52.03 -10.40
CA GLU A 289 -0.04 53.12 -11.15
C GLU A 289 0.60 54.47 -10.80
N ALA A 290 0.70 55.33 -11.81
CA ALA A 290 1.35 56.63 -11.64
C ALA A 290 0.71 57.52 -10.56
N PHE A 291 -0.63 57.37 -10.35
CA PHE A 291 -1.36 58.12 -9.32
C PHE A 291 -1.07 57.60 -7.89
N PHE A 292 -0.45 56.45 -7.74
CA PHE A 292 -0.12 55.86 -6.44
C PHE A 292 1.33 56.17 -6.02
N SER A 293 2.21 56.53 -6.99
CA SER A 293 3.61 56.86 -6.71
C SER A 293 3.77 58.17 -5.94
N ASP A 294 2.73 58.99 -5.88
CA ASP A 294 2.73 60.29 -5.19
C ASP A 294 2.20 60.22 -3.74
N ILE A 295 1.98 58.97 -3.21
CA ILE A 295 1.42 58.73 -1.87
C ILE A 295 2.49 58.23 -0.89
N GLU A 296 3.80 58.45 -1.14
CA GLU A 296 4.85 58.27 -0.13
C GLU A 296 5.01 59.48 0.77
#